data_f7d87309e832835735b842948e84bb94
#
_entry.id   f7d87309e832835735b842948e84bb94
#
_cell.length_a   1.000
_cell.length_b   1.000
_cell.length_c   1.000
_cell.angle_alpha   90.00
_cell.angle_beta   90.00
_cell.angle_gamma   90.00
#
_symmetry.space_group_name_H-M   'P 1'
#
loop_
_entity.id
_entity.type
_entity.pdbx_description
1 polymer ?
#
loop_
_entity_poly.entity_id
_entity_poly.type
_entity_poly.pdbx_seq_one_letter_code
_entity_poly.pdbx_strand_id
1 'polypeptide(L)'
;MTRDSSELQNMVNMYNGLAKVNITYTFGDETVTLDGNTIKNWLQFDEKGQLLPDDGAFRQHVVDYVAQLAADHDTVGTERQFQTTSGRTVYVYGSAYGWKIDQDKEVAQLMQEIQSGTQTTREPVYSMRANAHGINDLGNTYIEVDLTEQYMWYYQNGNIIFQSEIVSGLPSDPDRKTPPGIFTLNSKSSPSVLRGEMTANGTYSYEQPVTYWMPFNGGIGFHDADWQPYFGGDRYLTGGSHGCINLPPENAGQLYSLIQYDVPIICFY
;
A
#
# COMPACT_ATOMS: atom_id res chain seq x y z
N MET A 1 17.79 49.45 27.71
CA MET A 1 16.77 48.50 28.12
C MET A 1 17.45 47.21 28.45
N THR A 2 17.51 46.84 29.71
CA THR A 2 17.96 45.52 30.15
C THR A 2 16.86 44.54 29.80
N ARG A 3 17.11 43.66 28.81
CA ARG A 3 16.23 42.50 28.60
C ARG A 3 16.13 41.74 29.93
N ASP A 4 14.92 41.36 30.31
CA ASP A 4 14.75 40.49 31.46
C ASP A 4 15.59 39.24 31.26
N SER A 5 16.48 38.95 32.21
CA SER A 5 17.41 37.83 32.12
C SER A 5 16.68 36.48 32.01
N SER A 6 15.43 36.41 32.46
CA SER A 6 14.57 35.23 32.36
C SER A 6 14.06 34.95 30.96
N GLU A 7 13.62 35.99 30.20
CA GLU A 7 13.21 35.82 28.81
C GLU A 7 14.36 35.37 27.91
N LEU A 8 15.53 36.00 28.07
CA LEU A 8 16.73 35.62 27.32
C LEU A 8 17.12 34.16 27.63
N GLN A 9 17.06 33.75 28.90
CA GLN A 9 17.39 32.39 29.29
C GLN A 9 16.39 31.37 28.70
N ASN A 10 15.09 31.70 28.68
CA ASN A 10 14.07 30.85 28.07
C ASN A 10 14.29 30.69 26.56
N MET A 11 14.60 31.77 25.85
CA MET A 11 14.95 31.72 24.42
C MET A 11 16.18 30.85 24.15
N VAL A 12 17.25 31.02 24.95
CA VAL A 12 18.47 30.22 24.82
C VAL A 12 18.17 28.73 25.09
N ASN A 13 17.39 28.43 26.10
CA ASN A 13 17.02 27.05 26.44
C ASN A 13 16.18 26.41 25.31
N MET A 14 15.20 27.13 24.78
CA MET A 14 14.40 26.67 23.66
C MET A 14 15.27 26.43 22.40
N TYR A 15 16.11 27.40 22.03
CA TYR A 15 17.01 27.28 20.88
C TYR A 15 17.99 26.11 21.04
N ASN A 16 18.55 25.92 22.24
CA ASN A 16 19.42 24.79 22.54
C ASN A 16 18.67 23.47 22.53
N GLY A 17 17.41 23.44 22.90
CA GLY A 17 16.51 22.28 22.78
C GLY A 17 16.34 21.88 21.33
N LEU A 18 15.92 22.81 20.48
CA LEU A 18 15.75 22.60 19.05
C LEU A 18 17.05 22.20 18.34
N ALA A 19 18.18 22.79 18.76
CA ALA A 19 19.49 22.45 18.19
C ALA A 19 19.94 21.00 18.45
N LYS A 20 19.34 20.31 19.41
CA LYS A 20 19.64 18.91 19.73
C LYS A 20 18.83 17.93 18.91
N VAL A 21 17.73 18.37 18.32
CA VAL A 21 16.84 17.49 17.52
C VAL A 21 17.65 16.89 16.38
N ASN A 22 17.54 15.58 16.24
CA ASN A 22 18.12 14.84 15.13
C ASN A 22 17.23 13.60 14.90
N ILE A 23 16.36 13.69 13.90
CA ILE A 23 15.41 12.62 13.56
C ILE A 23 15.81 12.09 12.19
N THR A 24 16.28 10.86 12.16
CA THR A 24 16.63 10.16 10.92
C THR A 24 15.49 9.23 10.55
N TYR A 25 14.80 9.56 9.47
CA TYR A 25 13.81 8.69 8.83
C TYR A 25 14.50 7.61 8.02
N THR A 26 13.96 6.38 8.09
CA THR A 26 14.44 5.25 7.28
C THR A 26 13.36 4.78 6.31
N PHE A 27 13.76 4.58 5.05
CA PHE A 27 12.95 4.08 3.96
C PHE A 27 13.70 2.91 3.29
N GLY A 28 13.78 1.77 4.00
CA GLY A 28 14.69 0.69 3.63
C GLY A 28 16.15 1.10 3.82
N ASP A 29 16.92 1.10 2.74
CA ASP A 29 18.35 1.50 2.75
C ASP A 29 18.55 3.02 2.62
N GLU A 30 17.49 3.75 2.26
CA GLU A 30 17.52 5.21 2.17
C GLU A 30 17.22 5.87 3.50
N THR A 31 17.86 7.02 3.76
CA THR A 31 17.63 7.79 4.98
C THR A 31 17.49 9.27 4.70
N VAL A 32 16.57 9.93 5.43
CA VAL A 32 16.40 11.40 5.41
C VAL A 32 16.48 11.91 6.84
N THR A 33 17.34 12.92 7.07
CA THR A 33 17.54 13.48 8.40
C THR A 33 16.97 14.87 8.53
N LEU A 34 16.09 15.06 9.52
CA LEU A 34 15.67 16.38 10.01
C LEU A 34 16.51 16.73 11.24
N ASP A 35 17.33 17.75 11.10
CA ASP A 35 18.22 18.21 12.17
C ASP A 35 17.79 19.57 12.74
N GLY A 36 18.38 19.94 13.88
CA GLY A 36 18.15 21.21 14.53
C GLY A 36 18.55 22.43 13.67
N ASN A 37 19.41 22.27 12.67
CA ASN A 37 19.76 23.38 11.77
C ASN A 37 18.62 23.70 10.82
N THR A 38 17.94 22.69 10.31
CA THR A 38 16.74 22.85 9.50
C THR A 38 15.59 23.46 10.34
N ILE A 39 15.34 22.91 11.52
CA ILE A 39 14.24 23.33 12.41
C ILE A 39 14.41 24.79 12.88
N LYS A 40 15.63 25.24 13.16
CA LYS A 40 15.88 26.64 13.55
C LYS A 40 15.47 27.65 12.48
N ASN A 41 15.52 27.28 11.20
CA ASN A 41 15.12 28.14 10.10
C ASN A 41 13.58 28.34 10.04
N TRP A 42 12.81 27.53 10.73
CA TRP A 42 11.35 27.67 10.86
C TRP A 42 10.91 28.69 11.91
N LEU A 43 11.84 29.16 12.77
CA LEU A 43 11.58 30.19 13.76
C LEU A 43 11.55 31.56 13.08
N GLN A 44 10.58 32.37 13.47
CA GLN A 44 10.43 33.74 12.97
C GLN A 44 10.95 34.74 13.99
N PHE A 45 11.68 35.74 13.52
CA PHE A 45 12.24 36.82 14.32
C PHE A 45 11.84 38.17 13.73
N ASP A 46 11.58 39.16 14.60
CA ASP A 46 11.37 40.55 14.19
C ASP A 46 12.69 41.21 13.74
N GLU A 47 12.59 42.46 13.25
CA GLU A 47 13.73 43.26 12.81
C GLU A 47 14.76 43.53 13.93
N LYS A 48 14.37 43.37 15.20
CA LYS A 48 15.22 43.51 16.38
C LYS A 48 15.80 42.19 16.86
N GLY A 49 15.55 41.11 16.13
CA GLY A 49 15.97 39.75 16.47
C GLY A 49 15.21 39.16 17.67
N GLN A 50 13.98 39.61 17.92
CA GLN A 50 13.09 38.99 18.91
C GLN A 50 12.30 37.89 18.24
N LEU A 51 12.17 36.72 18.91
CA LEU A 51 11.32 35.66 18.45
C LEU A 51 9.87 36.14 18.41
N LEU A 52 9.24 35.99 17.26
CA LEU A 52 7.81 36.29 17.11
C LEU A 52 6.97 35.19 17.78
N PRO A 53 5.78 35.54 18.32
CA PRO A 53 4.84 34.54 18.77
C PRO A 53 4.53 33.57 17.64
N ASP A 54 4.46 32.27 17.97
CA ASP A 54 4.04 31.25 17.00
C ASP A 54 2.51 31.41 16.76
N ASP A 55 2.17 31.86 15.57
CA ASP A 55 0.79 31.98 15.07
C ASP A 55 0.31 30.72 14.32
N GLY A 56 1.01 29.60 14.48
CA GLY A 56 0.80 28.35 13.76
C GLY A 56 1.76 28.14 12.59
N ALA A 57 2.63 29.12 12.30
CA ALA A 57 3.59 29.04 11.19
C ALA A 57 4.60 27.91 11.41
N PHE A 58 5.08 27.72 12.63
CA PHE A 58 5.98 26.61 12.96
C PHE A 58 5.33 25.25 12.66
N ARG A 59 4.08 25.08 13.11
CA ARG A 59 3.33 23.85 12.80
C ARG A 59 3.15 23.65 11.29
N GLN A 60 2.93 24.74 10.54
CA GLN A 60 2.80 24.65 9.08
C GLN A 60 4.08 24.16 8.44
N HIS A 61 5.27 24.60 8.88
CA HIS A 61 6.55 24.07 8.40
C HIS A 61 6.69 22.56 8.66
N VAL A 62 6.22 22.08 9.81
CA VAL A 62 6.21 20.63 10.11
C VAL A 62 5.25 19.89 9.16
N VAL A 63 4.06 20.45 8.89
CA VAL A 63 3.10 19.89 7.92
C VAL A 63 3.73 19.84 6.53
N ASP A 64 4.34 20.91 6.07
CA ASP A 64 4.97 20.99 4.75
C ASP A 64 6.14 20.01 4.62
N TYR A 65 6.93 19.85 5.68
CA TYR A 65 8.03 18.88 5.71
C TYR A 65 7.52 17.44 5.60
N VAL A 66 6.48 17.08 6.36
CA VAL A 66 5.87 15.74 6.30
C VAL A 66 5.20 15.51 4.94
N ALA A 67 4.55 16.52 4.37
CA ALA A 67 3.98 16.44 3.03
C ALA A 67 5.06 16.20 1.96
N GLN A 68 6.24 16.82 2.10
CA GLN A 68 7.36 16.58 1.21
C GLN A 68 7.92 15.15 1.37
N LEU A 69 8.08 14.65 2.61
CA LEU A 69 8.46 13.25 2.85
C LEU A 69 7.48 12.28 2.16
N ALA A 70 6.18 12.55 2.28
CA ALA A 70 5.16 11.72 1.64
C ALA A 70 5.25 11.81 0.10
N ALA A 71 5.46 13.00 -0.46
CA ALA A 71 5.61 13.18 -1.92
C ALA A 71 6.83 12.44 -2.49
N ASP A 72 7.92 12.36 -1.70
CA ASP A 72 9.16 11.73 -2.13
C ASP A 72 9.18 10.21 -1.93
N HIS A 73 8.42 9.69 -0.94
CA HIS A 73 8.54 8.29 -0.51
C HIS A 73 7.23 7.47 -0.52
N ASP A 74 6.06 8.09 -0.71
CA ASP A 74 4.81 7.33 -0.88
C ASP A 74 4.80 6.66 -2.25
N THR A 75 4.41 5.37 -2.26
CA THR A 75 4.36 4.57 -3.48
C THR A 75 2.96 4.11 -3.85
N VAL A 76 1.97 4.28 -2.97
CA VAL A 76 0.56 4.04 -3.30
C VAL A 76 0.13 4.93 -4.46
N GLY A 77 -0.50 4.34 -5.49
CA GLY A 77 -0.93 5.07 -6.69
C GLY A 77 0.19 5.28 -7.72
N THR A 78 1.35 4.64 -7.56
CA THR A 78 2.42 4.71 -8.56
C THR A 78 2.48 3.45 -9.41
N GLU A 79 3.08 3.57 -10.59
CA GLU A 79 3.37 2.45 -11.48
C GLU A 79 4.67 1.76 -11.05
N ARG A 80 4.71 0.43 -11.18
CA ARG A 80 5.87 -0.39 -10.86
C ARG A 80 6.26 -1.24 -12.04
N GLN A 81 7.55 -1.29 -12.31
CA GLN A 81 8.11 -2.26 -13.23
C GLN A 81 8.14 -3.64 -12.55
N PHE A 82 7.57 -4.64 -13.22
CA PHE A 82 7.53 -6.01 -12.73
C PHE A 82 8.05 -6.97 -13.79
N GLN A 83 8.99 -7.81 -13.37
CA GLN A 83 9.53 -8.90 -14.21
C GLN A 83 8.70 -10.15 -13.97
N THR A 84 7.97 -10.59 -14.98
CA THR A 84 7.07 -11.75 -14.90
C THR A 84 7.80 -13.07 -14.91
N THR A 85 7.15 -14.13 -14.42
CA THR A 85 7.62 -15.51 -14.50
C THR A 85 7.87 -15.98 -15.96
N SER A 86 7.06 -15.48 -16.89
CA SER A 86 7.22 -15.77 -18.34
C SER A 86 8.37 -14.99 -19.00
N GLY A 87 9.10 -14.15 -18.25
CA GLY A 87 10.24 -13.37 -18.74
C GLY A 87 9.88 -12.04 -19.40
N ARG A 88 8.61 -11.61 -19.35
CA ARG A 88 8.18 -10.30 -19.82
C ARG A 88 8.43 -9.24 -18.76
N THR A 89 8.63 -8.00 -19.18
CA THR A 89 8.57 -6.83 -18.29
C THR A 89 7.22 -6.16 -18.48
N VAL A 90 6.47 -6.02 -17.40
CA VAL A 90 5.18 -5.33 -17.39
C VAL A 90 5.20 -4.17 -16.42
N TYR A 91 4.27 -3.23 -16.60
CA TYR A 91 4.09 -2.09 -15.71
C TYR A 91 2.73 -2.22 -15.04
N VAL A 92 2.73 -2.21 -13.70
CA VAL A 92 1.55 -2.49 -12.90
C VAL A 92 1.26 -1.36 -11.92
N TYR A 93 0.02 -0.92 -11.87
CA TYR A 93 -0.42 0.17 -11.01
C TYR A 93 -0.83 -0.36 -9.62
N GLY A 94 -0.27 0.22 -8.57
CA GLY A 94 -0.60 -0.14 -7.19
C GLY A 94 -1.60 0.81 -6.54
N SER A 95 -2.82 0.94 -7.07
CA SER A 95 -3.83 1.86 -6.53
C SER A 95 -4.25 1.54 -5.09
N ALA A 96 -4.17 0.28 -4.68
CA ALA A 96 -4.55 -0.22 -3.35
C ALA A 96 -3.37 -0.88 -2.62
N TYR A 97 -2.13 -0.65 -3.06
CA TYR A 97 -0.93 -1.25 -2.49
C TYR A 97 0.25 -0.29 -2.58
N GLY A 98 1.09 -0.28 -1.55
CA GLY A 98 2.31 0.53 -1.49
C GLY A 98 2.57 1.08 -0.09
N TRP A 99 3.60 1.91 0.01
CA TRP A 99 3.89 2.71 1.19
C TRP A 99 3.06 4.00 1.17
N LYS A 100 2.47 4.36 2.30
CA LYS A 100 1.75 5.63 2.46
C LYS A 100 1.91 6.15 3.88
N ILE A 101 2.50 7.33 4.01
CA ILE A 101 2.66 8.01 5.29
C ILE A 101 1.28 8.49 5.80
N ASP A 102 1.00 8.24 7.07
CA ASP A 102 -0.11 8.86 7.80
C ASP A 102 0.33 10.26 8.22
N GLN A 103 0.13 11.24 7.33
CA GLN A 103 0.67 12.58 7.51
C GLN A 103 0.17 13.24 8.80
N ASP A 104 -1.08 13.04 9.19
CA ASP A 104 -1.64 13.63 10.41
C ASP A 104 -0.97 13.07 11.66
N LYS A 105 -0.80 11.76 11.73
CA LYS A 105 -0.11 11.11 12.86
C LYS A 105 1.37 11.41 12.87
N GLU A 106 2.01 11.46 11.70
CA GLU A 106 3.42 11.80 11.59
C GLU A 106 3.68 13.24 12.05
N VAL A 107 2.86 14.21 11.63
CA VAL A 107 2.93 15.59 12.12
C VAL A 107 2.79 15.66 13.64
N ALA A 108 1.84 14.92 14.22
CA ALA A 108 1.64 14.91 15.66
C ALA A 108 2.84 14.33 16.40
N GLN A 109 3.40 13.22 15.92
CA GLN A 109 4.59 12.60 16.50
C GLN A 109 5.83 13.49 16.35
N LEU A 110 6.05 14.03 15.15
CA LEU A 110 7.19 14.89 14.86
C LEU A 110 7.19 16.17 15.74
N MET A 111 6.02 16.80 15.90
CA MET A 111 5.86 17.94 16.81
C MET A 111 6.26 17.59 18.24
N GLN A 112 5.86 16.43 18.75
CA GLN A 112 6.22 15.97 20.09
C GLN A 112 7.74 15.71 20.23
N GLU A 113 8.35 15.09 19.21
CA GLU A 113 9.78 14.80 19.18
C GLU A 113 10.62 16.10 19.12
N ILE A 114 10.19 17.08 18.33
CA ILE A 114 10.84 18.40 18.27
C ILE A 114 10.75 19.11 19.62
N GLN A 115 9.59 19.11 20.26
CA GLN A 115 9.39 19.75 21.58
C GLN A 115 10.26 19.13 22.67
N SER A 116 10.49 17.82 22.60
CA SER A 116 11.31 17.10 23.58
C SER A 116 12.81 17.08 23.25
N GLY A 117 13.24 17.65 22.13
CA GLY A 117 14.65 17.65 21.71
C GLY A 117 15.16 16.24 21.38
N THR A 118 14.30 15.40 20.81
CA THR A 118 14.56 13.97 20.56
C THR A 118 15.67 13.76 19.53
N GLN A 119 16.50 12.74 19.76
CA GLN A 119 17.41 12.16 18.79
C GLN A 119 17.02 10.71 18.56
N THR A 120 16.60 10.36 17.34
CA THR A 120 16.11 9.03 17.01
C THR A 120 16.32 8.67 15.56
N THR A 121 16.34 7.36 15.29
CA THR A 121 16.23 6.80 13.94
C THR A 121 15.00 5.92 13.90
N ARG A 122 14.10 6.17 12.98
CA ARG A 122 12.84 5.45 12.84
C ARG A 122 12.23 5.53 11.44
N GLU A 123 11.31 4.66 11.15
CA GLU A 123 10.41 4.84 10.01
C GLU A 123 9.36 5.94 10.32
N PRO A 124 8.79 6.60 9.30
CA PRO A 124 7.60 7.43 9.50
C PRO A 124 6.39 6.60 9.95
N VAL A 125 5.38 7.27 10.47
CA VAL A 125 4.09 6.63 10.76
C VAL A 125 3.37 6.35 9.45
N TYR A 126 3.16 5.09 9.12
CA TYR A 126 2.48 4.69 7.91
C TYR A 126 0.99 4.40 8.13
N SER A 127 0.15 4.84 7.20
CA SER A 127 -1.25 4.40 7.07
C SER A 127 -1.39 3.15 6.21
N MET A 128 -0.42 2.90 5.31
CA MET A 128 -0.32 1.69 4.50
C MET A 128 1.15 1.27 4.36
N ARG A 129 1.39 -0.03 4.43
CA ARG A 129 2.75 -0.60 4.30
C ARG A 129 2.79 -1.58 3.14
N ALA A 130 3.89 -1.57 2.41
CA ALA A 130 4.23 -2.60 1.42
C ALA A 130 5.16 -3.66 2.04
N ASN A 131 5.42 -4.74 1.31
CA ASN A 131 6.23 -5.86 1.80
C ASN A 131 7.73 -5.60 1.76
N ALA A 132 8.18 -4.67 0.94
CA ALA A 132 9.58 -4.32 0.79
C ALA A 132 9.74 -2.85 0.42
N HIS A 133 10.93 -2.30 0.67
CA HIS A 133 11.37 -1.08 0.01
C HIS A 133 12.18 -1.46 -1.24
N GLY A 134 12.31 -0.54 -2.19
CA GLY A 134 13.06 -0.73 -3.41
C GLY A 134 12.24 -0.51 -4.67
N ILE A 135 12.66 -1.09 -5.79
CA ILE A 135 12.18 -0.75 -7.13
C ILE A 135 10.66 -0.98 -7.31
N ASN A 136 10.10 -2.01 -6.67
CA ASN A 136 8.71 -2.40 -6.91
C ASN A 136 7.87 -2.64 -5.64
N ASP A 137 8.41 -2.51 -4.45
CA ASP A 137 7.75 -2.72 -3.14
C ASP A 137 7.24 -4.15 -2.87
N LEU A 138 7.32 -5.06 -3.82
CA LEU A 138 6.65 -6.37 -3.77
C LEU A 138 7.45 -7.40 -2.98
N GLY A 139 8.78 -7.22 -2.93
CA GLY A 139 9.68 -8.21 -2.33
C GLY A 139 9.71 -9.52 -3.12
N ASN A 140 9.93 -10.62 -2.42
CA ASN A 140 10.06 -11.95 -2.98
C ASN A 140 8.95 -12.95 -2.54
N THR A 141 7.88 -12.41 -1.93
CA THR A 141 6.67 -13.16 -1.55
C THR A 141 5.46 -12.44 -2.14
N TYR A 142 4.87 -13.01 -3.19
CA TYR A 142 3.74 -12.42 -3.93
C TYR A 142 2.98 -13.48 -4.73
N ILE A 143 1.78 -13.14 -5.17
CA ILE A 143 0.99 -13.90 -6.14
C ILE A 143 1.02 -13.17 -7.46
N GLU A 144 1.47 -13.84 -8.50
CA GLU A 144 1.48 -13.39 -9.89
C GLU A 144 0.28 -14.00 -10.62
N VAL A 145 -0.52 -13.17 -11.30
CA VAL A 145 -1.70 -13.57 -12.07
C VAL A 145 -1.57 -13.03 -13.48
N ASP A 146 -1.13 -13.86 -14.41
CA ASP A 146 -1.03 -13.53 -15.83
C ASP A 146 -2.40 -13.74 -16.50
N LEU A 147 -3.09 -12.65 -16.77
CA LEU A 147 -4.43 -12.63 -17.37
C LEU A 147 -4.40 -12.94 -18.88
N THR A 148 -3.23 -12.86 -19.51
CA THR A 148 -3.03 -13.26 -20.92
C THR A 148 -2.77 -14.74 -21.04
N GLU A 149 -1.83 -15.26 -20.25
CA GLU A 149 -1.46 -16.68 -20.25
C GLU A 149 -2.48 -17.55 -19.50
N GLN A 150 -3.41 -16.94 -18.77
CA GLN A 150 -4.42 -17.60 -17.92
C GLN A 150 -3.78 -18.57 -16.94
N TYR A 151 -2.76 -18.08 -16.26
CA TYR A 151 -1.97 -18.85 -15.30
C TYR A 151 -1.60 -17.99 -14.10
N MET A 152 -1.40 -18.61 -12.93
CA MET A 152 -0.95 -17.92 -11.72
C MET A 152 0.15 -18.69 -11.00
N TRP A 153 1.00 -17.94 -10.30
CA TRP A 153 2.06 -18.47 -9.44
C TRP A 153 2.01 -17.78 -8.08
N TYR A 154 2.25 -18.54 -7.03
CA TYR A 154 2.45 -17.99 -5.68
C TYR A 154 3.89 -18.22 -5.26
N TYR A 155 4.61 -17.13 -5.09
CA TYR A 155 5.97 -17.11 -4.60
C TYR A 155 6.02 -16.89 -3.10
N GLN A 156 6.83 -17.64 -2.39
CA GLN A 156 7.19 -17.38 -1.01
C GLN A 156 8.71 -17.41 -0.88
N ASN A 157 9.32 -16.32 -0.43
CA ASN A 157 10.77 -16.16 -0.33
C ASN A 157 11.52 -16.52 -1.62
N GLY A 158 10.96 -16.11 -2.76
CA GLY A 158 11.52 -16.33 -4.08
C GLY A 158 11.32 -17.73 -4.67
N ASN A 159 10.60 -18.62 -3.98
CA ASN A 159 10.30 -19.97 -4.45
C ASN A 159 8.82 -20.11 -4.79
N ILE A 160 8.50 -20.78 -5.89
CA ILE A 160 7.12 -21.11 -6.24
C ILE A 160 6.64 -22.20 -5.27
N ILE A 161 5.61 -21.88 -4.49
CA ILE A 161 4.97 -22.82 -3.55
C ILE A 161 3.60 -23.31 -4.03
N PHE A 162 3.02 -22.61 -5.03
CA PHE A 162 1.77 -22.98 -5.68
C PHE A 162 1.73 -22.39 -7.08
N GLN A 163 1.06 -23.11 -8.00
CA GLN A 163 0.76 -22.61 -9.34
C GLN A 163 -0.50 -23.28 -9.88
N SER A 164 -1.22 -22.60 -10.78
CA SER A 164 -2.46 -23.11 -11.35
C SER A 164 -2.80 -22.46 -12.68
N GLU A 165 -3.41 -23.21 -13.60
CA GLU A 165 -4.25 -22.63 -14.64
C GLU A 165 -5.47 -21.96 -14.03
N ILE A 166 -5.96 -20.89 -14.67
CA ILE A 166 -7.10 -20.10 -14.19
C ILE A 166 -8.12 -19.84 -15.31
N VAL A 167 -9.30 -19.33 -14.94
CA VAL A 167 -10.18 -18.64 -15.87
C VAL A 167 -10.53 -17.27 -15.26
N SER A 168 -10.02 -16.22 -15.86
CA SER A 168 -10.28 -14.83 -15.44
C SER A 168 -11.59 -14.27 -15.99
N GLY A 169 -11.84 -12.99 -15.73
CA GLY A 169 -12.99 -12.27 -16.28
C GLY A 169 -13.01 -12.20 -17.80
N LEU A 170 -14.20 -12.06 -18.38
CA LEU A 170 -14.41 -11.95 -19.83
C LEU A 170 -13.83 -10.62 -20.38
N PRO A 171 -12.75 -10.65 -21.19
CA PRO A 171 -12.06 -9.42 -21.58
C PRO A 171 -12.82 -8.55 -22.58
N SER A 172 -13.78 -9.14 -23.32
CA SER A 172 -14.63 -8.42 -24.28
C SER A 172 -15.76 -7.60 -23.63
N ASP A 173 -15.96 -7.80 -22.32
CA ASP A 173 -16.98 -7.09 -21.53
C ASP A 173 -16.26 -6.27 -20.43
N PRO A 174 -16.25 -4.93 -20.52
CA PRO A 174 -15.56 -4.08 -19.54
C PRO A 174 -16.02 -4.29 -18.09
N ASP A 175 -17.30 -4.61 -17.87
CA ASP A 175 -17.89 -4.81 -16.54
C ASP A 175 -17.54 -6.20 -15.96
N ARG A 176 -17.05 -7.09 -16.81
CA ARG A 176 -16.66 -8.45 -16.45
C ARG A 176 -15.16 -8.71 -16.55
N LYS A 177 -14.41 -7.79 -17.09
CA LYS A 177 -12.96 -7.91 -17.22
C LYS A 177 -12.29 -7.88 -15.85
N THR A 178 -11.34 -8.79 -15.60
CA THR A 178 -10.48 -8.68 -14.41
C THR A 178 -9.58 -7.45 -14.55
N PRO A 179 -9.63 -6.48 -13.62
CA PRO A 179 -8.77 -5.30 -13.71
C PRO A 179 -7.31 -5.67 -13.40
N PRO A 180 -6.34 -5.13 -14.15
CA PRO A 180 -4.94 -5.22 -13.76
C PRO A 180 -4.69 -4.33 -12.54
N GLY A 181 -3.66 -4.66 -11.75
CA GLY A 181 -3.28 -3.90 -10.57
C GLY A 181 -2.57 -4.74 -9.53
N ILE A 182 -2.25 -4.10 -8.40
CA ILE A 182 -1.68 -4.76 -7.24
C ILE A 182 -2.68 -4.65 -6.08
N PHE A 183 -3.04 -5.78 -5.54
CA PHE A 183 -4.06 -5.94 -4.50
C PHE A 183 -3.51 -6.75 -3.33
N THR A 184 -4.29 -6.85 -2.26
CA THR A 184 -4.06 -7.79 -1.15
C THR A 184 -5.35 -8.51 -0.80
N LEU A 185 -5.24 -9.65 -0.13
CA LEU A 185 -6.40 -10.42 0.28
C LEU A 185 -7.24 -9.65 1.30
N ASN A 186 -8.53 -9.47 1.02
CA ASN A 186 -9.45 -8.76 1.92
C ASN A 186 -10.00 -9.66 3.05
N SER A 187 -10.34 -10.89 2.70
CA SER A 187 -10.91 -11.88 3.63
C SER A 187 -10.78 -13.30 3.08
N LYS A 188 -11.12 -14.30 3.91
CA LYS A 188 -11.24 -15.70 3.50
C LYS A 188 -12.51 -16.27 4.08
N SER A 189 -13.31 -17.00 3.28
CA SER A 189 -14.47 -17.73 3.78
C SER A 189 -14.64 -19.08 3.07
N SER A 190 -15.12 -20.07 3.83
CA SER A 190 -15.43 -21.41 3.34
C SER A 190 -16.48 -22.03 4.25
N PRO A 191 -17.67 -22.48 3.71
CA PRO A 191 -18.16 -22.19 2.36
C PRO A 191 -18.65 -20.74 2.22
N SER A 192 -18.96 -20.33 0.98
CA SER A 192 -19.50 -18.99 0.67
C SER A 192 -20.53 -19.04 -0.46
N VAL A 193 -21.23 -17.93 -0.65
CA VAL A 193 -22.14 -17.74 -1.79
C VAL A 193 -21.77 -16.42 -2.47
N LEU A 194 -21.35 -16.49 -3.72
CA LEU A 194 -21.11 -15.30 -4.53
C LEU A 194 -22.46 -14.76 -5.02
N ARG A 195 -22.63 -13.44 -4.90
CA ARG A 195 -23.88 -12.77 -5.30
C ARG A 195 -23.58 -11.65 -6.26
N GLY A 196 -24.36 -11.59 -7.33
CA GLY A 196 -24.38 -10.46 -8.22
C GLY A 196 -25.09 -9.24 -7.63
N GLU A 197 -25.30 -8.22 -8.43
CA GLU A 197 -26.02 -7.02 -8.00
C GLU A 197 -27.49 -7.33 -7.63
N MET A 198 -28.02 -6.55 -6.70
CA MET A 198 -29.42 -6.64 -6.33
C MET A 198 -30.28 -6.01 -7.42
N THR A 199 -31.20 -6.79 -7.97
CA THR A 199 -32.16 -6.33 -8.98
C THR A 199 -33.26 -5.45 -8.37
N ALA A 200 -33.99 -4.72 -9.20
CA ALA A 200 -35.14 -3.92 -8.76
C ALA A 200 -36.22 -4.71 -8.04
N ASN A 201 -36.27 -6.02 -8.23
CA ASN A 201 -37.26 -6.92 -7.58
C ASN A 201 -36.77 -7.45 -6.21
N GLY A 202 -35.61 -7.00 -5.71
CA GLY A 202 -35.07 -7.41 -4.42
C GLY A 202 -34.42 -8.80 -4.42
N THR A 203 -34.11 -9.36 -5.59
CA THR A 203 -33.36 -10.62 -5.76
C THR A 203 -31.95 -10.31 -6.32
N TYR A 204 -31.00 -11.20 -6.12
CA TYR A 204 -29.67 -11.07 -6.74
C TYR A 204 -29.73 -11.48 -8.22
N SER A 205 -28.93 -10.84 -9.06
CA SER A 205 -28.81 -11.19 -10.49
C SER A 205 -28.27 -12.61 -10.70
N TYR A 206 -27.48 -13.10 -9.77
CA TYR A 206 -27.09 -14.51 -9.64
C TYR A 206 -26.72 -14.80 -8.18
N GLU A 207 -26.80 -16.09 -7.81
CA GLU A 207 -26.24 -16.65 -6.58
C GLU A 207 -25.49 -17.93 -6.96
N GLN A 208 -24.19 -17.98 -6.63
CA GLN A 208 -23.32 -19.10 -6.95
C GLN A 208 -22.65 -19.60 -5.67
N PRO A 209 -23.00 -20.78 -5.15
CA PRO A 209 -22.27 -21.41 -4.05
C PRO A 209 -20.85 -21.75 -4.49
N VAL A 210 -19.89 -21.52 -3.59
CA VAL A 210 -18.47 -21.90 -3.74
C VAL A 210 -17.97 -22.48 -2.42
N THR A 211 -16.96 -23.34 -2.51
CA THR A 211 -16.34 -23.90 -1.31
C THR A 211 -15.35 -22.94 -0.70
N TYR A 212 -14.59 -22.24 -1.54
CA TYR A 212 -13.53 -21.33 -1.10
C TYR A 212 -13.74 -19.96 -1.74
N TRP A 213 -13.70 -18.90 -0.93
CA TRP A 213 -13.81 -17.52 -1.38
C TRP A 213 -12.69 -16.67 -0.79
N MET A 214 -11.92 -16.02 -1.63
CA MET A 214 -10.73 -15.23 -1.29
C MET A 214 -10.75 -13.88 -2.06
N PRO A 215 -11.59 -12.91 -1.63
CA PRO A 215 -11.70 -11.60 -2.30
C PRO A 215 -10.44 -10.75 -2.08
N PHE A 216 -10.02 -10.04 -3.14
CA PHE A 216 -8.87 -9.14 -3.09
C PHE A 216 -9.16 -7.74 -3.70
N ASN A 217 -10.24 -7.60 -4.49
CA ASN A 217 -10.62 -6.31 -5.08
C ASN A 217 -12.15 -6.19 -5.13
N GLY A 218 -12.75 -5.59 -4.10
CA GLY A 218 -14.21 -5.49 -3.98
C GLY A 218 -14.88 -6.85 -4.05
N GLY A 219 -15.70 -7.06 -5.08
CA GLY A 219 -16.37 -8.34 -5.37
C GLY A 219 -15.53 -9.31 -6.21
N ILE A 220 -14.27 -9.01 -6.50
CA ILE A 220 -13.36 -9.85 -7.27
C ILE A 220 -12.43 -10.61 -6.34
N GLY A 221 -12.27 -11.91 -6.57
CA GLY A 221 -11.41 -12.78 -5.75
C GLY A 221 -11.13 -14.11 -6.43
N PHE A 222 -10.34 -14.94 -5.75
CA PHE A 222 -10.13 -16.35 -6.13
C PHE A 222 -11.25 -17.20 -5.55
N HIS A 223 -11.73 -18.17 -6.33
CA HIS A 223 -12.68 -19.18 -5.86
C HIS A 223 -12.65 -20.46 -6.73
N ASP A 224 -13.16 -21.55 -6.19
CA ASP A 224 -13.39 -22.79 -6.93
C ASP A 224 -14.50 -22.63 -7.96
N ALA A 225 -14.37 -23.31 -9.11
CA ALA A 225 -15.35 -23.24 -10.19
C ALA A 225 -15.49 -24.61 -10.88
N ASP A 226 -16.25 -25.51 -10.26
CA ASP A 226 -16.50 -26.87 -10.76
C ASP A 226 -17.33 -26.91 -12.04
N TRP A 227 -17.98 -25.80 -12.40
CA TRP A 227 -18.73 -25.63 -13.66
C TRP A 227 -17.86 -25.32 -14.87
N GLN A 228 -16.58 -24.99 -14.68
CA GLN A 228 -15.68 -24.74 -15.80
C GLN A 228 -15.24 -26.08 -16.42
N PRO A 229 -15.40 -26.26 -17.76
CA PRO A 229 -15.04 -27.53 -18.42
C PRO A 229 -13.54 -27.76 -18.49
N TYR A 230 -12.75 -26.70 -18.47
CA TYR A 230 -11.28 -26.67 -18.42
C TYR A 230 -10.79 -25.30 -17.94
N PHE A 231 -9.51 -25.21 -17.61
CA PHE A 231 -8.85 -23.99 -17.17
C PHE A 231 -7.66 -23.68 -18.09
N GLY A 232 -7.21 -22.43 -18.06
CA GLY A 232 -6.12 -21.98 -18.93
C GLY A 232 -6.55 -21.67 -20.36
N GLY A 233 -5.54 -21.37 -21.20
CA GLY A 233 -5.71 -21.14 -22.63
C GLY A 233 -6.71 -20.04 -22.98
N ASP A 234 -7.60 -20.33 -23.91
CA ASP A 234 -8.58 -19.41 -24.46
C ASP A 234 -9.95 -19.46 -23.77
N ARG A 235 -10.09 -20.25 -22.68
CA ARG A 235 -11.39 -20.41 -21.99
C ARG A 235 -12.01 -19.10 -21.56
N TYR A 236 -11.20 -18.15 -21.07
CA TYR A 236 -11.69 -16.84 -20.62
C TYR A 236 -12.31 -15.98 -21.73
N LEU A 237 -11.97 -16.22 -23.00
CA LEU A 237 -12.50 -15.47 -24.14
C LEU A 237 -13.98 -15.75 -24.43
N THR A 238 -14.49 -16.93 -24.05
CA THR A 238 -15.86 -17.39 -24.30
C THR A 238 -16.64 -17.73 -23.04
N GLY A 239 -15.96 -18.11 -21.99
CA GLY A 239 -16.55 -18.54 -20.69
C GLY A 239 -15.92 -17.85 -19.49
N GLY A 240 -15.38 -16.64 -19.69
CA GLY A 240 -14.81 -15.84 -18.61
C GLY A 240 -15.81 -15.48 -17.52
N SER A 241 -15.32 -15.27 -16.32
CA SER A 241 -16.09 -14.91 -15.14
C SER A 241 -16.65 -13.47 -15.22
N HIS A 242 -17.21 -12.99 -14.11
CA HIS A 242 -17.57 -11.57 -13.91
C HIS A 242 -16.43 -10.79 -13.23
N GLY A 243 -15.17 -11.13 -13.52
CA GLY A 243 -13.97 -10.48 -12.98
C GLY A 243 -13.17 -11.36 -12.02
N CYS A 244 -13.77 -12.35 -11.39
CA CYS A 244 -13.11 -13.27 -10.48
C CYS A 244 -12.08 -14.17 -11.19
N ILE A 245 -11.15 -14.69 -10.43
CA ILE A 245 -10.19 -15.72 -10.85
C ILE A 245 -10.72 -17.09 -10.44
N ASN A 246 -11.25 -17.82 -11.40
CA ASN A 246 -11.76 -19.17 -11.23
C ASN A 246 -10.61 -20.17 -11.19
N LEU A 247 -10.64 -21.07 -10.23
CA LEU A 247 -9.63 -22.13 -10.02
C LEU A 247 -10.28 -23.51 -10.08
N PRO A 248 -9.53 -24.56 -10.50
CA PRO A 248 -9.94 -25.93 -10.20
C PRO A 248 -10.21 -26.11 -8.71
N PRO A 249 -11.27 -26.86 -8.30
CA PRO A 249 -11.65 -26.97 -6.89
C PRO A 249 -10.52 -27.40 -5.95
N GLU A 250 -9.71 -28.34 -6.37
CA GLU A 250 -8.55 -28.80 -5.59
C GLU A 250 -7.51 -27.68 -5.40
N ASN A 251 -7.21 -26.95 -6.49
CA ASN A 251 -6.24 -25.86 -6.47
C ASN A 251 -6.76 -24.67 -5.63
N ALA A 252 -8.07 -24.38 -5.68
CA ALA A 252 -8.68 -23.36 -4.82
C ALA A 252 -8.53 -23.71 -3.33
N GLY A 253 -8.72 -24.98 -2.97
CA GLY A 253 -8.52 -25.46 -1.60
C GLY A 253 -7.06 -25.35 -1.15
N GLN A 254 -6.12 -25.69 -2.04
CA GLN A 254 -4.70 -25.55 -1.76
C GLN A 254 -4.31 -24.07 -1.58
N LEU A 255 -4.72 -23.18 -2.50
CA LEU A 255 -4.47 -21.75 -2.38
C LEU A 255 -5.09 -21.18 -1.09
N TYR A 256 -6.32 -21.57 -0.77
CA TYR A 256 -7.01 -21.15 0.46
C TYR A 256 -6.21 -21.46 1.72
N SER A 257 -5.52 -22.59 1.76
CA SER A 257 -4.70 -23.00 2.90
C SER A 257 -3.38 -22.21 2.99
N LEU A 258 -2.83 -21.76 1.87
CA LEU A 258 -1.51 -21.12 1.77
C LEU A 258 -1.56 -19.60 1.84
N ILE A 259 -2.57 -18.96 1.22
CA ILE A 259 -2.62 -17.51 1.02
C ILE A 259 -2.68 -16.73 2.34
N GLN A 260 -1.87 -15.68 2.46
CA GLN A 260 -1.82 -14.76 3.59
C GLN A 260 -2.46 -13.41 3.24
N TYR A 261 -2.85 -12.62 4.25
CA TYR A 261 -3.58 -11.36 4.05
C TYR A 261 -2.74 -10.22 3.48
N ASP A 262 -1.47 -10.17 3.80
CA ASP A 262 -0.51 -9.11 3.43
C ASP A 262 0.27 -9.38 2.15
N VAL A 263 0.05 -10.56 1.53
CA VAL A 263 0.74 -10.93 0.28
C VAL A 263 0.19 -10.12 -0.89
N PRO A 264 1.06 -9.41 -1.66
CA PRO A 264 0.62 -8.72 -2.87
C PRO A 264 0.14 -9.70 -3.94
N ILE A 265 -0.99 -9.35 -4.58
CA ILE A 265 -1.60 -10.06 -5.69
C ILE A 265 -1.47 -9.15 -6.92
N ILE A 266 -0.66 -9.56 -7.88
CA ILE A 266 -0.28 -8.78 -9.06
C ILE A 266 -1.03 -9.33 -10.27
N CYS A 267 -2.03 -8.58 -10.78
CA CYS A 267 -2.79 -8.93 -11.97
C CYS A 267 -2.33 -8.08 -13.16
N PHE A 268 -2.02 -8.70 -14.28
CA PHE A 268 -1.57 -8.01 -15.51
C PHE A 268 -1.96 -8.78 -16.78
N TYR A 269 -1.91 -8.07 -17.92
CA TYR A 269 -2.11 -8.62 -19.27
C TYR A 269 -0.82 -8.72 -20.06
#